data_8cde157b85c357c4f5b8ed226d10bd0c
#
_entry.id   8cde157b85c357c4f5b8ed226d10bd0c
#
_cell.length_a   1.000
_cell.length_b   1.000
_cell.length_c   1.000
_cell.angle_alpha   90.00
_cell.angle_beta   90.00
_cell.angle_gamma   90.00
#
_symmetry.space_group_name_H-M   'P 1'
#
loop_
_entity.id
_entity.type
_entity.pdbx_description
1 polymer ?
#
loop_
_entity_poly.entity_id
_entity_poly.type
_entity_poly.pdbx_seq_one_letter_code
_entity_poly.pdbx_strand_id
1 'polypeptide(L)'
;LGCNWSFAPITDINRNWRNPIISSRSFGSDPDMVLEMSKAYMKGFMESNMVCAMKHFPGDGIDERDQHLSNSVNTYSTEEWDATFGKVYSGMIDAGVHTVMAGHIMLPSYQKYFNHQMELEDTLPATLSKELIDGLLKEKLGFNGMVVTDASHMVGMTSVMKRSKMLPTAIAAGCDMFLFFNDPEEDFSYMMEGYRSGIITEERLEDALRRILGIKAYLGLHKKNKKEIVPPKEGLNVIGTPEFKEIAAEVSDKAITLVKNTGTSPLPLSVKEHKRILIVPQETPNPFAFMMGGKNKKKPVEYLKEKLEAEGFEVTIYESMMDKILKAPEEEAGKMMLNMYAGKAPISSITDNYDLIIQLAEITNLFGVTQRINWKMSKGTPDIPWYVHEVPTIFISLASPFHLADVPQVKTYINCYDKNEHTLDALVEKLLGRSEFAGTDPVDSFCGMMDTRI
;
A
#
# COMPACT_ATOMS: atom_id res chain seq x y z
N LEU A 1 9.76 -17.87 12.86
CA LEU A 1 8.76 -18.45 11.97
C LEU A 1 9.37 -19.41 10.93
N GLY A 2 10.70 -19.36 10.67
CA GLY A 2 11.36 -20.18 9.65
C GLY A 2 11.27 -19.62 8.22
N CYS A 3 10.77 -18.41 8.04
CA CYS A 3 10.82 -17.72 6.75
C CYS A 3 12.27 -17.32 6.44
N ASN A 4 12.68 -17.53 5.18
CA ASN A 4 14.03 -17.24 4.72
C ASN A 4 14.07 -16.43 3.41
N TRP A 5 12.90 -16.11 2.86
CA TRP A 5 12.72 -15.28 1.67
C TRP A 5 11.55 -14.33 1.86
N SER A 6 11.79 -13.03 1.69
CA SER A 6 10.78 -11.99 1.76
C SER A 6 10.46 -11.45 0.37
N PHE A 7 9.17 -11.32 0.04
CA PHE A 7 8.70 -10.66 -1.17
C PHE A 7 8.58 -9.14 -0.96
N ALA A 8 9.68 -8.54 -0.55
CA ALA A 8 9.90 -7.13 -0.29
C ALA A 8 11.41 -6.83 -0.43
N PRO A 9 11.82 -5.57 -0.58
CA PRO A 9 11.04 -4.32 -0.51
C PRO A 9 10.18 -4.06 -1.74
N ILE A 10 9.19 -3.16 -1.58
CA ILE A 10 8.44 -2.59 -2.69
C ILE A 10 9.24 -1.42 -3.22
N THR A 11 9.84 -1.57 -4.40
CA THR A 11 10.68 -0.58 -5.07
C THR A 11 9.93 0.25 -6.11
N ASP A 12 8.62 0.11 -6.12
CA ASP A 12 7.71 0.88 -6.96
C ASP A 12 7.70 2.35 -6.53
N ILE A 13 7.45 3.25 -7.49
CA ILE A 13 7.46 4.69 -7.26
C ILE A 13 6.04 5.23 -7.42
N ASN A 14 5.50 5.87 -6.39
CA ASN A 14 4.15 6.43 -6.41
C ASN A 14 4.11 7.71 -7.25
N ARG A 15 3.91 7.59 -8.55
CA ARG A 15 3.79 8.71 -9.50
C ARG A 15 2.35 9.08 -9.82
N ASN A 16 1.42 8.18 -9.53
CA ASN A 16 0.00 8.41 -9.75
C ASN A 16 -0.76 8.12 -8.44
N TRP A 17 -1.25 9.19 -7.80
CA TRP A 17 -2.02 9.09 -6.57
C TRP A 17 -3.30 8.23 -6.68
N ARG A 18 -3.78 8.00 -7.93
CA ARG A 18 -4.92 7.11 -8.21
C ARG A 18 -4.54 5.64 -8.26
N ASN A 19 -3.24 5.30 -8.28
CA ASN A 19 -2.84 3.90 -8.27
C ASN A 19 -3.31 3.23 -6.96
N PRO A 20 -4.15 2.19 -7.03
CA PRO A 20 -4.75 1.59 -5.84
C PRO A 20 -3.81 0.65 -5.09
N ILE A 21 -2.75 0.18 -5.75
CA ILE A 21 -1.89 -0.90 -5.23
C ILE A 21 -0.67 -0.35 -4.51
N ILE A 22 -0.01 0.66 -5.09
CA ILE A 22 1.24 1.16 -4.55
C ILE A 22 0.99 2.10 -3.38
N SER A 23 0.11 3.08 -3.51
CA SER A 23 -0.38 3.97 -2.45
C SER A 23 0.54 4.06 -1.21
N SER A 24 0.10 3.57 -0.07
CA SER A 24 0.87 3.54 1.19
C SER A 24 1.87 2.37 1.28
N ARG A 25 2.02 1.55 0.24
CA ARG A 25 2.98 0.44 0.20
C ARG A 25 4.35 0.85 -0.33
N SER A 26 4.43 1.89 -1.16
CA SER A 26 5.68 2.47 -1.64
C SER A 26 6.33 3.35 -0.57
N PHE A 27 7.65 3.49 -0.64
CA PHE A 27 8.38 4.45 0.19
C PHE A 27 8.22 5.91 -0.26
N GLY A 28 7.63 6.16 -1.41
CA GLY A 28 7.35 7.52 -1.86
C GLY A 28 7.30 7.72 -3.37
N SER A 29 7.33 8.98 -3.77
CA SER A 29 7.32 9.41 -5.18
C SER A 29 8.70 9.81 -5.70
N ASP A 30 9.69 9.97 -4.84
CA ASP A 30 11.07 10.32 -5.20
C ASP A 30 11.93 9.06 -5.37
N PRO A 31 12.59 8.85 -6.54
CA PRO A 31 13.40 7.67 -6.80
C PRO A 31 14.58 7.51 -5.84
N ASP A 32 15.19 8.60 -5.38
CA ASP A 32 16.33 8.53 -4.46
C ASP A 32 15.88 8.07 -3.07
N MET A 33 14.77 8.61 -2.58
CA MET A 33 14.17 8.15 -1.32
C MET A 33 13.76 6.68 -1.40
N VAL A 34 13.09 6.26 -2.48
CA VAL A 34 12.69 4.85 -2.68
C VAL A 34 13.92 3.94 -2.68
N LEU A 35 14.99 4.33 -3.35
CA LEU A 35 16.23 3.55 -3.40
C LEU A 35 16.87 3.41 -2.02
N GLU A 36 17.06 4.52 -1.30
CA GLU A 36 17.72 4.51 0.02
C GLU A 36 16.91 3.72 1.06
N MET A 37 15.60 3.90 1.10
CA MET A 37 14.72 3.14 1.99
C MET A 37 14.71 1.66 1.64
N SER A 38 14.71 1.31 0.34
CA SER A 38 14.76 -0.07 -0.13
C SER A 38 16.07 -0.76 0.24
N LYS A 39 17.21 -0.06 0.11
CA LYS A 39 18.52 -0.56 0.56
C LYS A 39 18.56 -0.82 2.07
N ALA A 40 18.04 0.14 2.87
CA ALA A 40 18.00 0.00 4.31
C ALA A 40 17.12 -1.19 4.73
N TYR A 41 15.95 -1.35 4.09
CA TYR A 41 15.04 -2.48 4.30
C TYR A 41 15.71 -3.81 3.96
N MET A 42 16.31 -3.93 2.79
CA MET A 42 17.02 -5.12 2.34
C MET A 42 18.16 -5.49 3.30
N LYS A 43 18.94 -4.51 3.74
CA LYS A 43 20.05 -4.72 4.67
C LYS A 43 19.58 -5.41 5.96
N GLY A 44 18.49 -4.95 6.58
CA GLY A 44 17.95 -5.55 7.80
C GLY A 44 17.55 -7.02 7.62
N PHE A 45 17.00 -7.39 6.47
CA PHE A 45 16.69 -8.79 6.16
C PHE A 45 17.95 -9.64 5.91
N MET A 46 18.92 -9.10 5.17
CA MET A 46 20.18 -9.81 4.90
C MET A 46 20.98 -10.07 6.18
N GLU A 47 21.01 -9.13 7.12
CA GLU A 47 21.63 -9.32 8.44
C GLU A 47 20.94 -10.43 9.25
N SER A 48 19.66 -10.71 8.96
CA SER A 48 18.90 -11.81 9.54
C SER A 48 18.99 -13.12 8.72
N ASN A 49 19.92 -13.22 7.78
CA ASN A 49 20.08 -14.36 6.87
C ASN A 49 18.81 -14.69 6.08
N MET A 50 18.13 -13.65 5.60
CA MET A 50 16.99 -13.74 4.68
C MET A 50 17.35 -13.10 3.35
N VAL A 51 16.80 -13.64 2.25
CA VAL A 51 16.86 -12.98 0.94
C VAL A 51 15.60 -12.16 0.71
N CYS A 52 15.75 -11.08 -0.06
CA CYS A 52 14.69 -10.17 -0.45
C CYS A 52 14.40 -10.27 -1.95
N ALA A 53 13.14 -10.06 -2.32
CA ALA A 53 12.72 -9.85 -3.70
C ALA A 53 12.26 -8.41 -3.88
N MET A 54 13.04 -7.57 -4.55
CA MET A 54 12.57 -6.25 -4.95
C MET A 54 11.44 -6.38 -5.98
N LYS A 55 10.42 -5.50 -5.88
CA LYS A 55 9.19 -5.64 -6.68
C LYS A 55 8.47 -4.32 -6.90
N HIS A 56 7.64 -4.25 -7.96
CA HIS A 56 7.28 -5.24 -8.99
C HIS A 56 7.90 -4.82 -10.32
N PHE A 57 8.94 -5.51 -10.79
CA PHE A 57 9.62 -5.16 -12.03
C PHE A 57 8.65 -5.25 -13.23
N PRO A 58 8.60 -4.28 -14.16
CA PRO A 58 9.50 -3.13 -14.36
C PRO A 58 9.07 -1.84 -13.63
N GLY A 59 8.20 -1.89 -12.67
CA GLY A 59 7.78 -0.79 -11.81
C GLY A 59 6.31 -0.42 -11.96
N ASP A 60 5.59 -0.51 -10.83
CA ASP A 60 4.21 -0.09 -10.64
C ASP A 60 4.14 1.36 -10.11
N GLY A 61 2.94 1.96 -10.09
CA GLY A 61 2.70 3.30 -9.56
C GLY A 61 2.45 4.37 -10.63
N ILE A 62 2.36 4.00 -11.91
CA ILE A 62 2.01 4.86 -13.05
C ILE A 62 0.56 4.69 -13.45
N ASP A 63 0.12 3.44 -13.67
CA ASP A 63 -1.25 3.11 -14.07
C ASP A 63 -2.21 3.23 -12.87
N GLU A 64 -3.44 3.63 -13.11
CA GLU A 64 -4.50 3.62 -12.09
C GLU A 64 -5.24 2.27 -12.00
N ARG A 65 -4.88 1.31 -12.85
CA ARG A 65 -5.44 -0.04 -12.84
C ARG A 65 -4.63 -0.96 -11.94
N ASP A 66 -5.35 -1.91 -11.36
CA ASP A 66 -4.80 -2.95 -10.49
C ASP A 66 -4.42 -4.20 -11.31
N GLN A 67 -3.15 -4.60 -11.30
CA GLN A 67 -2.68 -5.80 -12.00
C GLN A 67 -3.32 -7.10 -11.48
N HIS A 68 -3.96 -7.09 -10.29
CA HIS A 68 -4.76 -8.23 -9.83
C HIS A 68 -6.04 -8.43 -10.63
N LEU A 69 -6.60 -7.35 -11.20
CA LEU A 69 -7.91 -7.31 -11.83
C LEU A 69 -7.90 -6.94 -13.31
N SER A 70 -6.79 -6.41 -13.82
CA SER A 70 -6.66 -5.92 -15.20
C SER A 70 -5.19 -5.88 -15.62
N ASN A 71 -4.92 -5.59 -16.89
CA ASN A 71 -3.56 -5.29 -17.34
C ASN A 71 -3.12 -3.93 -16.79
N SER A 72 -1.90 -3.85 -16.31
CA SER A 72 -1.23 -2.62 -15.89
C SER A 72 -0.12 -2.26 -16.88
N VAL A 73 0.06 -0.97 -17.15
CA VAL A 73 1.03 -0.48 -18.12
C VAL A 73 1.85 0.66 -17.52
N ASN A 74 3.16 0.49 -17.49
CA ASN A 74 4.07 1.59 -17.28
C ASN A 74 4.30 2.30 -18.63
N THR A 75 3.79 3.52 -18.74
CA THR A 75 3.77 4.28 -19.99
C THR A 75 4.98 5.17 -20.21
N TYR A 76 5.98 5.10 -19.34
CA TYR A 76 7.19 5.92 -19.43
C TYR A 76 8.00 5.59 -20.71
N SER A 77 8.63 6.62 -21.28
CA SER A 77 9.69 6.43 -22.26
C SER A 77 10.89 5.72 -21.67
N THR A 78 11.82 5.26 -22.50
CA THR A 78 13.07 4.63 -22.02
C THR A 78 13.87 5.59 -21.14
N GLU A 79 13.93 6.87 -21.49
CA GLU A 79 14.66 7.92 -20.76
C GLU A 79 13.99 8.22 -19.40
N GLU A 80 12.67 8.35 -19.35
CA GLU A 80 11.92 8.57 -18.13
C GLU A 80 12.05 7.38 -17.18
N TRP A 81 11.97 6.17 -17.74
CA TRP A 81 12.12 4.94 -16.97
C TRP A 81 13.54 4.81 -16.41
N ASP A 82 14.58 5.05 -17.22
CA ASP A 82 15.98 5.01 -16.77
C ASP A 82 16.26 6.01 -15.65
N ALA A 83 15.69 7.21 -15.74
CA ALA A 83 15.84 8.27 -14.73
C ALA A 83 15.08 7.99 -13.43
N THR A 84 14.15 7.07 -13.40
CA THR A 84 13.27 6.78 -12.27
C THR A 84 13.40 5.33 -11.80
N PHE A 85 12.61 4.43 -12.36
CA PHE A 85 12.62 3.01 -12.00
C PHE A 85 13.98 2.35 -12.29
N GLY A 86 14.58 2.66 -13.43
CA GLY A 86 15.90 2.16 -13.82
C GLY A 86 16.98 2.51 -12.80
N LYS A 87 16.95 3.75 -12.28
CA LYS A 87 17.83 4.19 -11.20
C LYS A 87 17.67 3.34 -9.95
N VAL A 88 16.41 3.08 -9.55
CA VAL A 88 16.13 2.28 -8.35
C VAL A 88 16.57 0.84 -8.55
N TYR A 89 16.22 0.21 -9.69
CA TYR A 89 16.62 -1.17 -9.98
C TYR A 89 18.15 -1.32 -10.06
N SER A 90 18.83 -0.44 -10.79
CA SER A 90 20.31 -0.45 -10.85
C SER A 90 20.94 -0.32 -9.47
N GLY A 91 20.48 0.66 -8.67
CA GLY A 91 21.04 0.87 -7.34
C GLY A 91 20.78 -0.28 -6.36
N MET A 92 19.66 -1.02 -6.52
CA MET A 92 19.39 -2.23 -5.73
C MET A 92 20.23 -3.43 -6.21
N ILE A 93 20.47 -3.54 -7.51
CA ILE A 93 21.36 -4.56 -8.09
C ILE A 93 22.78 -4.33 -7.60
N ASP A 94 23.30 -3.10 -7.66
CA ASP A 94 24.61 -2.72 -7.15
C ASP A 94 24.75 -2.97 -5.63
N ALA A 95 23.64 -2.83 -4.89
CA ALA A 95 23.60 -3.16 -3.46
C ALA A 95 23.51 -4.67 -3.17
N GLY A 96 23.45 -5.52 -4.21
CA GLY A 96 23.49 -6.98 -4.08
C GLY A 96 22.15 -7.65 -3.79
N VAL A 97 21.03 -7.12 -4.29
CA VAL A 97 19.74 -7.79 -4.17
C VAL A 97 19.76 -9.17 -4.83
N HIS A 98 19.26 -10.19 -4.14
CA HIS A 98 19.36 -11.59 -4.59
C HIS A 98 18.25 -12.01 -5.54
N THR A 99 17.06 -11.44 -5.40
CA THR A 99 15.91 -11.87 -6.18
C THR A 99 15.05 -10.68 -6.62
N VAL A 100 14.37 -10.85 -7.76
CA VAL A 100 13.43 -9.87 -8.33
C VAL A 100 12.09 -10.54 -8.55
N MET A 101 11.01 -9.88 -8.16
CA MET A 101 9.67 -10.30 -8.55
C MET A 101 9.24 -9.49 -9.79
N ALA A 102 9.03 -10.21 -10.89
CA ALA A 102 8.45 -9.64 -12.09
C ALA A 102 6.94 -9.45 -11.89
N GLY A 103 6.46 -8.24 -12.12
CA GLY A 103 5.03 -7.90 -12.10
C GLY A 103 4.33 -8.24 -13.42
N HIS A 104 2.99 -8.26 -13.38
CA HIS A 104 2.19 -8.40 -14.58
C HIS A 104 1.94 -7.02 -15.20
N ILE A 105 3.04 -6.32 -15.47
CA ILE A 105 3.09 -4.92 -15.90
C ILE A 105 3.80 -4.86 -17.25
N MET A 106 3.17 -4.21 -18.21
CA MET A 106 3.74 -3.94 -19.53
C MET A 106 4.65 -2.71 -19.47
N LEU A 107 5.72 -2.70 -20.27
CA LEU A 107 6.57 -1.54 -20.51
C LEU A 107 6.87 -1.46 -22.02
N PRO A 108 5.91 -0.95 -22.82
CA PRO A 108 6.00 -0.99 -24.29
C PRO A 108 7.23 -0.28 -24.85
N SER A 109 7.69 0.79 -24.23
CA SER A 109 8.87 1.54 -24.65
C SER A 109 10.12 0.67 -24.72
N TYR A 110 10.39 -0.10 -23.66
CA TYR A 110 11.55 -1.00 -23.63
C TYR A 110 11.35 -2.27 -24.46
N GLN A 111 10.13 -2.78 -24.56
CA GLN A 111 9.86 -3.91 -25.46
C GLN A 111 10.16 -3.55 -26.92
N LYS A 112 9.70 -2.37 -27.37
CA LYS A 112 10.04 -1.84 -28.70
C LYS A 112 11.52 -1.48 -28.86
N TYR A 113 12.20 -1.06 -27.80
CA TYR A 113 13.64 -0.80 -27.83
C TYR A 113 14.45 -2.05 -28.18
N PHE A 114 14.09 -3.20 -27.61
CA PHE A 114 14.77 -4.48 -27.90
C PHE A 114 14.24 -5.18 -29.15
N ASN A 115 12.99 -4.93 -29.52
CA ASN A 115 12.35 -5.50 -30.72
C ASN A 115 11.63 -4.40 -31.52
N HIS A 116 12.34 -3.74 -32.41
CA HIS A 116 11.83 -2.62 -33.21
C HIS A 116 10.65 -2.98 -34.11
N GLN A 117 10.40 -4.28 -34.37
CA GLN A 117 9.28 -4.75 -35.20
C GLN A 117 8.03 -5.03 -34.38
N MET A 118 8.11 -4.98 -33.04
CA MET A 118 6.98 -5.23 -32.16
C MET A 118 5.92 -4.15 -32.29
N GLU A 119 4.69 -4.55 -32.54
CA GLU A 119 3.54 -3.67 -32.47
C GLU A 119 3.01 -3.56 -31.03
N LEU A 120 2.10 -2.62 -30.78
CA LEU A 120 1.60 -2.40 -29.42
C LEU A 120 0.78 -3.60 -28.91
N GLU A 121 0.04 -4.25 -29.79
CA GLU A 121 -0.75 -5.45 -29.50
C GLU A 121 0.08 -6.69 -29.18
N ASP A 122 1.37 -6.69 -29.52
CA ASP A 122 2.29 -7.80 -29.21
C ASP A 122 2.93 -7.64 -27.83
N THR A 123 2.74 -6.49 -27.18
CA THR A 123 3.35 -6.24 -25.87
C THR A 123 2.75 -7.16 -24.79
N LEU A 124 3.63 -7.73 -23.97
CA LEU A 124 3.28 -8.65 -22.90
C LEU A 124 3.70 -8.09 -21.53
N PRO A 125 3.04 -8.49 -20.44
CA PRO A 125 3.53 -8.15 -19.11
C PRO A 125 4.93 -8.72 -18.87
N ALA A 126 5.71 -8.08 -18.02
CA ALA A 126 7.12 -8.44 -17.80
C ALA A 126 7.32 -9.93 -17.51
N THR A 127 6.42 -10.55 -16.75
CA THR A 127 6.43 -11.98 -16.47
C THR A 127 6.42 -12.89 -17.71
N LEU A 128 6.00 -12.37 -18.85
CA LEU A 128 5.91 -13.11 -20.13
C LEU A 128 6.78 -12.52 -21.24
N SER A 129 7.53 -11.44 -20.97
CA SER A 129 8.33 -10.72 -21.96
C SER A 129 9.82 -11.00 -21.79
N LYS A 130 10.39 -11.64 -22.81
CA LYS A 130 11.83 -11.88 -22.90
C LYS A 130 12.61 -10.56 -23.02
N GLU A 131 12.08 -9.58 -23.73
CA GLU A 131 12.67 -8.26 -23.87
C GLU A 131 12.87 -7.59 -22.52
N LEU A 132 11.90 -7.75 -21.60
CA LEU A 132 11.98 -7.13 -20.28
C LEU A 132 12.82 -7.95 -19.30
N ILE A 133 12.69 -9.29 -19.26
CA ILE A 133 13.44 -10.09 -18.29
C ILE A 133 14.88 -10.33 -18.75
N ASP A 134 15.09 -10.85 -19.95
CA ASP A 134 16.46 -11.09 -20.42
C ASP A 134 17.10 -9.77 -20.89
N GLY A 135 16.46 -9.02 -21.79
CA GLY A 135 17.03 -7.82 -22.39
C GLY A 135 17.24 -6.68 -21.38
N LEU A 136 16.17 -6.25 -20.68
CA LEU A 136 16.25 -5.11 -19.76
C LEU A 136 16.88 -5.51 -18.43
N LEU A 137 16.29 -6.49 -17.71
CA LEU A 137 16.71 -6.80 -16.34
C LEU A 137 18.09 -7.49 -16.29
N LYS A 138 18.29 -8.55 -17.09
CA LYS A 138 19.53 -9.33 -17.00
C LYS A 138 20.68 -8.73 -17.80
N GLU A 139 20.45 -8.35 -19.07
CA GLU A 139 21.53 -7.87 -19.96
C GLU A 139 21.83 -6.38 -19.72
N LYS A 140 20.82 -5.48 -19.82
CA LYS A 140 21.07 -4.03 -19.68
C LYS A 140 21.40 -3.64 -18.25
N LEU A 141 20.64 -4.11 -17.25
CA LEU A 141 20.86 -3.77 -15.84
C LEU A 141 21.87 -4.69 -15.13
N GLY A 142 22.27 -5.79 -15.76
CA GLY A 142 23.28 -6.71 -15.22
C GLY A 142 22.80 -7.59 -14.05
N PHE A 143 21.49 -7.80 -13.89
CA PHE A 143 20.97 -8.63 -12.81
C PHE A 143 21.28 -10.11 -13.03
N ASN A 144 22.00 -10.71 -12.09
CA ASN A 144 22.39 -12.13 -12.14
C ASN A 144 21.78 -12.99 -11.02
N GLY A 145 20.75 -12.50 -10.34
CA GLY A 145 20.03 -13.25 -9.30
C GLY A 145 18.86 -14.07 -9.85
N MET A 146 17.96 -14.50 -8.97
CA MET A 146 16.79 -15.30 -9.31
C MET A 146 15.58 -14.38 -9.58
N VAL A 147 14.83 -14.67 -10.65
CA VAL A 147 13.59 -13.97 -11.01
C VAL A 147 12.41 -14.86 -10.70
N VAL A 148 11.45 -14.34 -9.94
CA VAL A 148 10.18 -14.99 -9.65
C VAL A 148 9.04 -14.16 -10.23
N THR A 149 7.96 -14.80 -10.70
CA THR A 149 6.75 -14.05 -11.13
C THR A 149 5.97 -13.53 -9.93
N ASP A 150 5.14 -12.53 -10.11
CA ASP A 150 4.00 -12.30 -9.23
C ASP A 150 2.98 -13.45 -9.38
N ALA A 151 1.88 -13.42 -8.63
CA ALA A 151 0.95 -14.54 -8.53
C ALA A 151 0.28 -14.88 -9.87
N SER A 152 0.48 -16.11 -10.33
CA SER A 152 0.10 -16.56 -11.68
C SER A 152 -1.42 -16.61 -11.94
N HIS A 153 -2.24 -16.41 -10.91
CA HIS A 153 -3.71 -16.34 -11.04
C HIS A 153 -4.25 -14.92 -11.19
N MET A 154 -3.38 -13.90 -11.11
CA MET A 154 -3.78 -12.50 -11.31
C MET A 154 -4.21 -12.24 -12.75
N VAL A 155 -5.23 -11.38 -12.92
CA VAL A 155 -5.82 -11.11 -14.24
C VAL A 155 -4.83 -10.42 -15.19
N GLY A 156 -3.92 -9.61 -14.69
CA GLY A 156 -2.83 -9.02 -15.48
C GLY A 156 -1.96 -10.04 -16.23
N MET A 157 -1.94 -11.29 -15.77
CA MET A 157 -1.27 -12.40 -16.44
C MET A 157 -2.25 -13.30 -17.21
N THR A 158 -3.36 -13.68 -16.56
CA THR A 158 -4.29 -14.68 -17.13
C THR A 158 -5.12 -14.17 -18.29
N SER A 159 -5.27 -12.85 -18.44
CA SER A 159 -6.03 -12.25 -19.55
C SER A 159 -5.30 -12.25 -20.89
N VAL A 160 -3.99 -12.46 -20.88
CA VAL A 160 -3.19 -12.34 -22.12
C VAL A 160 -2.89 -13.67 -22.81
N MET A 161 -2.97 -14.80 -22.07
CA MET A 161 -2.60 -16.09 -22.62
C MET A 161 -3.27 -17.25 -21.87
N LYS A 162 -3.54 -18.36 -22.57
CA LYS A 162 -4.04 -19.59 -21.92
C LYS A 162 -3.01 -20.13 -20.93
N ARG A 163 -3.46 -20.57 -19.74
CA ARG A 163 -2.61 -21.05 -18.65
C ARG A 163 -1.61 -22.13 -19.09
N SER A 164 -2.03 -23.06 -19.93
CA SER A 164 -1.18 -24.14 -20.46
C SER A 164 0.02 -23.66 -21.29
N LYS A 165 -0.07 -22.43 -21.87
CA LYS A 165 1.04 -21.77 -22.56
C LYS A 165 1.71 -20.74 -21.66
N MET A 166 0.94 -20.05 -20.85
CA MET A 166 1.37 -18.94 -20.00
C MET A 166 2.48 -19.35 -19.03
N LEU A 167 2.30 -20.46 -18.30
CA LEU A 167 3.28 -20.91 -17.31
C LEU A 167 4.63 -21.27 -17.95
N PRO A 168 4.71 -22.12 -18.99
CA PRO A 168 5.99 -22.39 -19.65
C PRO A 168 6.58 -21.16 -20.33
N THR A 169 5.75 -20.23 -20.86
CA THR A 169 6.22 -18.99 -21.44
C THR A 169 6.89 -18.09 -20.41
N ALA A 170 6.39 -18.03 -19.15
CA ALA A 170 7.05 -17.27 -18.10
C ALA A 170 8.48 -17.74 -17.83
N ILE A 171 8.70 -19.05 -17.83
CA ILE A 171 10.06 -19.61 -17.68
C ILE A 171 10.89 -19.33 -18.94
N ALA A 172 10.33 -19.50 -20.12
CA ALA A 172 11.00 -19.23 -21.39
C ALA A 172 11.39 -17.75 -21.52
N ALA A 173 10.58 -16.84 -20.99
CA ALA A 173 10.85 -15.40 -20.97
C ALA A 173 11.97 -14.99 -20.01
N GLY A 174 12.44 -15.91 -19.15
CA GLY A 174 13.56 -15.66 -18.25
C GLY A 174 13.23 -15.67 -16.77
N CYS A 175 11.96 -15.85 -16.35
CA CYS A 175 11.63 -16.13 -14.96
C CYS A 175 12.14 -17.51 -14.56
N ASP A 176 12.57 -17.67 -13.31
CA ASP A 176 13.12 -18.93 -12.81
C ASP A 176 12.08 -19.74 -12.03
N MET A 177 11.08 -19.06 -11.45
CA MET A 177 9.97 -19.67 -10.72
C MET A 177 8.70 -18.90 -11.01
N PHE A 178 7.54 -19.58 -10.96
CA PHE A 178 6.25 -18.90 -10.92
C PHE A 178 5.57 -19.09 -9.55
N LEU A 179 4.79 -18.09 -9.14
CA LEU A 179 3.89 -18.07 -7.99
C LEU A 179 2.47 -17.95 -8.52
N PHE A 180 1.52 -18.52 -7.98
CA PHE A 180 1.27 -19.72 -7.22
C PHE A 180 0.62 -20.72 -8.18
N PHE A 181 0.53 -21.97 -7.85
CA PHE A 181 -0.26 -22.89 -8.68
C PHE A 181 -1.76 -22.76 -8.38
N ASN A 182 -2.61 -23.00 -9.40
CA ASN A 182 -4.04 -23.15 -9.20
C ASN A 182 -4.38 -24.59 -8.78
N ASP A 183 -3.85 -25.54 -9.54
CA ASP A 183 -3.82 -26.96 -9.23
C ASP A 183 -2.42 -27.49 -9.49
N PRO A 184 -1.77 -28.13 -8.50
CA PRO A 184 -0.37 -28.54 -8.64
C PRO A 184 -0.14 -29.60 -9.69
N GLU A 185 -1.09 -30.51 -9.91
CA GLU A 185 -0.96 -31.58 -10.89
C GLU A 185 -1.16 -31.05 -12.32
N GLU A 186 -2.18 -30.22 -12.51
CA GLU A 186 -2.46 -29.57 -13.79
C GLU A 186 -1.31 -28.65 -14.20
N ASP A 187 -0.88 -27.75 -13.32
CA ASP A 187 0.21 -26.79 -13.61
C ASP A 187 1.53 -27.50 -13.87
N PHE A 188 1.82 -28.58 -13.14
CA PHE A 188 2.98 -29.42 -13.41
C PHE A 188 2.90 -30.07 -14.79
N SER A 189 1.72 -30.54 -15.21
CA SER A 189 1.52 -31.13 -16.54
C SER A 189 1.79 -30.10 -17.65
N TYR A 190 1.34 -28.84 -17.48
CA TYR A 190 1.62 -27.75 -18.42
C TYR A 190 3.11 -27.42 -18.51
N MET A 191 3.82 -27.42 -17.39
CA MET A 191 5.27 -27.21 -17.37
C MET A 191 6.00 -28.34 -18.10
N MET A 192 5.63 -29.59 -17.85
CA MET A 192 6.20 -30.76 -18.53
C MET A 192 5.95 -30.76 -20.04
N GLU A 193 4.74 -30.36 -20.46
CA GLU A 193 4.41 -30.22 -21.87
C GLU A 193 5.20 -29.05 -22.50
N GLY A 194 5.33 -27.93 -21.80
CA GLY A 194 6.17 -26.81 -22.22
C GLY A 194 7.64 -27.20 -22.45
N TYR A 195 8.19 -28.06 -21.58
CA TYR A 195 9.54 -28.62 -21.78
C TYR A 195 9.59 -29.59 -22.97
N ARG A 196 8.66 -30.54 -23.06
CA ARG A 196 8.62 -31.53 -24.18
C ARG A 196 8.41 -30.89 -25.54
N SER A 197 7.63 -29.82 -25.61
CA SER A 197 7.39 -29.06 -26.86
C SER A 197 8.49 -28.08 -27.22
N GLY A 198 9.48 -27.90 -26.35
CA GLY A 198 10.61 -26.99 -26.57
C GLY A 198 10.29 -25.51 -26.29
N ILE A 199 9.17 -25.16 -25.69
CA ILE A 199 8.91 -23.81 -25.18
C ILE A 199 9.94 -23.48 -24.09
N ILE A 200 10.16 -24.40 -23.15
CA ILE A 200 11.25 -24.34 -22.18
C ILE A 200 12.39 -25.17 -22.74
N THR A 201 13.49 -24.52 -23.14
CA THR A 201 14.68 -25.21 -23.60
C THR A 201 15.45 -25.83 -22.42
N GLU A 202 16.25 -26.84 -22.69
CA GLU A 202 17.11 -27.48 -21.67
C GLU A 202 18.05 -26.44 -21.02
N GLU A 203 18.66 -25.59 -21.83
CA GLU A 203 19.54 -24.51 -21.37
C GLU A 203 18.80 -23.56 -20.41
N ARG A 204 17.55 -23.17 -20.75
CA ARG A 204 16.75 -22.30 -19.89
C ARG A 204 16.36 -22.98 -18.57
N LEU A 205 16.01 -24.26 -18.63
CA LEU A 205 15.70 -25.05 -17.45
C LEU A 205 16.93 -25.17 -16.51
N GLU A 206 18.10 -25.47 -17.08
CA GLU A 206 19.36 -25.55 -16.31
C GLU A 206 19.71 -24.21 -15.66
N ASP A 207 19.56 -23.10 -16.38
CA ASP A 207 19.82 -21.77 -15.81
C ASP A 207 18.85 -21.45 -14.65
N ALA A 208 17.55 -21.74 -14.81
CA ALA A 208 16.57 -21.57 -13.72
C ALA A 208 16.93 -22.40 -12.48
N LEU A 209 17.25 -23.69 -12.70
CA LEU A 209 17.63 -24.60 -11.61
C LEU A 209 18.91 -24.13 -10.92
N ARG A 210 19.90 -23.66 -11.67
CA ARG A 210 21.16 -23.12 -11.11
C ARG A 210 20.91 -21.93 -10.19
N ARG A 211 20.04 -21.00 -10.60
CA ARG A 211 19.65 -19.82 -9.80
C ARG A 211 18.87 -20.22 -8.55
N ILE A 212 17.88 -21.10 -8.68
CA ILE A 212 17.08 -21.61 -7.55
C ILE A 212 17.97 -22.32 -6.53
N LEU A 213 18.80 -23.24 -7.00
CA LEU A 213 19.71 -24.00 -6.13
C LEU A 213 20.80 -23.10 -5.54
N GLY A 214 21.24 -22.09 -6.29
CA GLY A 214 22.19 -21.08 -5.82
C GLY A 214 21.67 -20.31 -4.61
N ILE A 215 20.43 -19.81 -4.66
CA ILE A 215 19.79 -19.13 -3.51
C ILE A 215 19.62 -20.08 -2.33
N LYS A 216 19.18 -21.32 -2.56
CA LYS A 216 19.07 -22.33 -1.49
C LYS A 216 20.42 -22.64 -0.86
N ALA A 217 21.47 -22.70 -1.67
CA ALA A 217 22.84 -22.93 -1.20
C ALA A 217 23.39 -21.74 -0.42
N TYR A 218 23.16 -20.50 -0.90
CA TYR A 218 23.51 -19.25 -0.21
C TYR A 218 22.91 -19.20 1.21
N LEU A 219 21.63 -19.55 1.35
CA LEU A 219 20.93 -19.64 2.64
C LEU A 219 21.34 -20.86 3.49
N GLY A 220 22.19 -21.75 2.95
CA GLY A 220 22.63 -22.96 3.63
C GLY A 220 21.53 -24.01 3.84
N LEU A 221 20.41 -23.93 3.10
CA LEU A 221 19.23 -24.80 3.32
C LEU A 221 19.56 -26.29 3.10
N HIS A 222 20.47 -26.61 2.19
CA HIS A 222 20.92 -27.99 1.91
C HIS A 222 21.72 -28.61 3.07
N LYS A 223 22.18 -27.81 4.02
CA LYS A 223 22.94 -28.26 5.20
C LYS A 223 22.06 -28.42 6.44
N LYS A 224 20.81 -27.91 6.39
CA LYS A 224 19.88 -27.91 7.51
C LYS A 224 18.96 -29.13 7.46
N ASN A 225 18.74 -29.76 8.60
CA ASN A 225 17.68 -30.75 8.73
C ASN A 225 16.32 -30.06 8.93
N LYS A 226 15.19 -30.79 8.79
CA LYS A 226 13.85 -30.22 8.89
C LYS A 226 13.57 -29.48 10.22
N LYS A 227 14.18 -29.93 11.33
CA LYS A 227 13.99 -29.30 12.66
C LYS A 227 14.75 -27.99 12.78
N GLU A 228 15.79 -27.77 11.99
CA GLU A 228 16.59 -26.53 11.98
C GLU A 228 16.00 -25.47 11.03
N ILE A 229 15.17 -25.88 10.06
CA ILE A 229 14.50 -24.95 9.13
C ILE A 229 13.41 -24.16 9.86
N VAL A 230 12.64 -24.82 10.73
CA VAL A 230 11.61 -24.17 11.53
C VAL A 230 12.11 -24.06 12.95
N PRO A 231 12.35 -22.86 13.48
CA PRO A 231 12.81 -22.67 14.83
C PRO A 231 11.78 -23.18 15.86
N PRO A 232 12.20 -23.55 17.07
CA PRO A 232 11.31 -23.96 18.13
C PRO A 232 10.35 -22.81 18.52
N LYS A 233 9.21 -23.16 19.11
CA LYS A 233 8.14 -22.20 19.45
C LYS A 233 8.62 -21.07 20.38
N GLU A 234 9.59 -21.36 21.22
CA GLU A 234 10.24 -20.40 22.13
C GLU A 234 10.93 -19.25 21.37
N GLY A 235 11.37 -19.49 20.11
CA GLY A 235 11.91 -18.46 19.24
C GLY A 235 10.91 -17.33 18.92
N LEU A 236 9.60 -17.55 19.13
CA LEU A 236 8.59 -16.50 18.98
C LEU A 236 8.65 -15.43 20.07
N ASN A 237 9.33 -15.69 21.19
CA ASN A 237 9.46 -14.73 22.28
C ASN A 237 10.20 -13.44 21.90
N VAL A 238 10.89 -13.42 20.78
CA VAL A 238 11.52 -12.19 20.22
C VAL A 238 10.49 -11.23 19.62
N ILE A 239 9.29 -11.71 19.32
CA ILE A 239 8.24 -10.88 18.69
C ILE A 239 7.63 -9.98 19.76
N GLY A 240 7.66 -8.66 19.53
CA GLY A 240 7.04 -7.67 20.39
C GLY A 240 7.75 -7.47 21.74
N THR A 241 9.07 -7.67 21.76
CA THR A 241 9.89 -7.27 22.91
C THR A 241 9.78 -5.77 23.19
N PRO A 242 10.08 -5.29 24.41
CA PRO A 242 10.06 -3.87 24.73
C PRO A 242 10.89 -3.04 23.75
N GLU A 243 12.09 -3.49 23.39
CA GLU A 243 12.98 -2.83 22.42
C GLU A 243 12.31 -2.63 21.05
N PHE A 244 11.66 -3.67 20.50
CA PHE A 244 10.96 -3.53 19.21
C PHE A 244 9.72 -2.65 19.31
N LYS A 245 9.07 -2.59 20.45
CA LYS A 245 7.95 -1.66 20.68
C LYS A 245 8.44 -0.21 20.74
N GLU A 246 9.57 0.05 21.38
CA GLU A 246 10.20 1.38 21.39
C GLU A 246 10.56 1.86 19.99
N ILE A 247 11.19 0.98 19.17
CA ILE A 247 11.50 1.28 17.77
C ILE A 247 10.20 1.57 16.99
N ALA A 248 9.15 0.78 17.16
CA ALA A 248 7.87 1.01 16.50
C ALA A 248 7.23 2.35 16.93
N ALA A 249 7.31 2.71 18.19
CA ALA A 249 6.82 3.99 18.70
C ALA A 249 7.63 5.17 18.13
N GLU A 250 8.96 5.05 18.07
CA GLU A 250 9.84 6.07 17.49
C GLU A 250 9.53 6.29 16.00
N VAL A 251 9.38 5.21 15.24
CA VAL A 251 9.03 5.28 13.80
C VAL A 251 7.66 5.94 13.62
N SER A 252 6.68 5.55 14.44
CA SER A 252 5.33 6.13 14.39
C SER A 252 5.35 7.63 14.69
N ASP A 253 6.09 8.06 15.70
CA ASP A 253 6.21 9.48 16.04
C ASP A 253 6.87 10.29 14.90
N LYS A 254 7.96 9.79 14.34
CA LYS A 254 8.69 10.47 13.25
C LYS A 254 7.92 10.50 11.94
N ALA A 255 7.04 9.53 11.67
CA ALA A 255 6.32 9.42 10.41
C ALA A 255 5.15 10.39 10.27
N ILE A 256 4.46 10.71 11.37
CA ILE A 256 3.25 11.55 11.32
C ILE A 256 3.58 12.93 10.77
N THR A 257 2.87 13.31 9.70
CA THR A 257 3.16 14.50 8.91
C THR A 257 2.00 15.49 8.93
N LEU A 258 2.26 16.74 9.31
CA LEU A 258 1.35 17.87 9.14
C LEU A 258 1.49 18.40 7.71
N VAL A 259 0.64 17.90 6.80
CA VAL A 259 0.73 18.18 5.36
C VAL A 259 0.22 19.59 5.04
N LYS A 260 -0.90 19.99 5.65
CA LYS A 260 -1.53 21.29 5.44
C LYS A 260 -1.91 21.90 6.78
N ASN A 261 -1.56 23.17 6.96
CA ASN A 261 -1.95 23.97 8.12
C ASN A 261 -2.02 25.43 7.71
N THR A 262 -3.18 25.84 7.20
CA THR A 262 -3.42 27.19 6.65
C THR A 262 -4.47 27.92 7.48
N GLY A 263 -4.36 29.25 7.52
CA GLY A 263 -5.27 30.08 8.34
C GLY A 263 -4.99 29.96 9.84
N THR A 264 -6.02 30.05 10.66
CA THR A 264 -5.93 29.88 12.11
C THR A 264 -5.89 28.40 12.45
N SER A 265 -4.71 27.93 12.89
CA SER A 265 -4.53 26.52 13.30
C SER A 265 -5.22 26.23 14.62
N PRO A 266 -5.96 25.12 14.78
CA PRO A 266 -6.44 24.67 16.07
C PRO A 266 -5.35 23.99 16.92
N LEU A 267 -4.16 23.78 16.39
CA LEU A 267 -3.03 23.11 17.07
C LEU A 267 -2.14 24.12 17.81
N PRO A 268 -1.64 23.79 19.01
CA PRO A 268 -1.93 22.57 19.76
C PRO A 268 -3.31 22.60 20.42
N LEU A 269 -3.91 21.43 20.63
CA LEU A 269 -5.20 21.33 21.30
C LEU A 269 -5.06 21.64 22.80
N SER A 270 -6.05 22.37 23.33
CA SER A 270 -6.18 22.61 24.77
C SER A 270 -7.61 22.44 25.23
N VAL A 271 -7.79 21.87 26.44
CA VAL A 271 -9.12 21.69 27.04
C VAL A 271 -9.83 23.03 27.26
N LYS A 272 -9.05 24.11 27.41
CA LYS A 272 -9.60 25.47 27.59
C LYS A 272 -10.33 26.00 26.34
N GLU A 273 -9.81 25.67 25.16
CA GLU A 273 -10.29 26.21 23.87
C GLU A 273 -11.11 25.19 23.09
N HIS A 274 -10.82 23.89 23.25
CA HIS A 274 -11.37 22.81 22.43
C HIS A 274 -12.01 21.71 23.29
N LYS A 275 -12.74 22.07 24.36
CA LYS A 275 -13.23 21.13 25.34
C LYS A 275 -14.11 20.04 24.75
N ARG A 276 -15.05 20.42 23.85
CA ARG A 276 -16.04 19.54 23.26
C ARG A 276 -15.63 19.16 21.85
N ILE A 277 -15.23 17.92 21.65
CA ILE A 277 -14.72 17.41 20.39
C ILE A 277 -15.74 16.46 19.75
N LEU A 278 -16.06 16.67 18.49
CA LEU A 278 -16.77 15.71 17.65
C LEU A 278 -15.79 14.97 16.77
N ILE A 279 -15.70 13.64 16.89
CA ILE A 279 -14.96 12.81 15.94
C ILE A 279 -15.93 12.23 14.92
N VAL A 280 -15.70 12.50 13.64
CA VAL A 280 -16.47 11.99 12.51
C VAL A 280 -15.66 10.91 11.80
N PRO A 281 -15.96 9.62 12.01
CA PRO A 281 -15.23 8.54 11.37
C PRO A 281 -15.63 8.38 9.91
N GLN A 282 -14.61 8.24 9.04
CA GLN A 282 -14.74 7.84 7.65
C GLN A 282 -14.11 6.45 7.51
N GLU A 283 -14.93 5.43 7.40
CA GLU A 283 -14.49 4.03 7.36
C GLU A 283 -14.89 3.39 6.03
N THR A 284 -13.98 2.59 5.44
CA THR A 284 -14.34 1.67 4.37
C THR A 284 -14.79 0.34 4.98
N PRO A 285 -15.98 -0.17 4.63
CA PRO A 285 -16.39 -1.49 5.05
C PRO A 285 -15.35 -2.54 4.60
N ASN A 286 -14.76 -3.27 5.54
CA ASN A 286 -13.84 -4.35 5.23
C ASN A 286 -14.55 -5.70 5.40
N PRO A 287 -15.04 -6.33 4.30
CA PRO A 287 -15.72 -7.62 4.36
C PRO A 287 -14.81 -8.76 4.86
N PHE A 288 -13.49 -8.60 4.80
CA PHE A 288 -12.52 -9.60 5.26
C PHE A 288 -12.04 -9.37 6.70
N ALA A 289 -12.44 -8.29 7.37
CA ALA A 289 -12.10 -8.03 8.77
C ALA A 289 -12.53 -9.21 9.68
N PHE A 290 -13.64 -9.86 9.33
CA PHE A 290 -14.15 -11.04 9.99
C PHE A 290 -13.19 -12.25 9.87
N MET A 291 -12.57 -12.46 8.71
CA MET A 291 -11.67 -13.59 8.45
C MET A 291 -10.28 -13.38 9.10
N MET A 292 -9.86 -12.14 9.28
CA MET A 292 -8.56 -11.81 9.87
C MET A 292 -8.54 -11.80 11.40
N GLY A 293 -9.55 -12.32 12.07
CA GLY A 293 -9.58 -12.47 13.54
C GLY A 293 -9.74 -11.15 14.30
N GLY A 294 -10.21 -10.10 13.64
CA GLY A 294 -10.35 -8.74 14.20
C GLY A 294 -11.47 -8.55 15.22
N LYS A 295 -12.10 -9.62 15.73
CA LYS A 295 -13.27 -9.54 16.62
C LYS A 295 -13.03 -8.82 17.97
N ASN A 296 -11.77 -8.60 18.38
CA ASN A 296 -11.43 -8.06 19.69
C ASN A 296 -10.46 -6.86 19.66
N LYS A 297 -10.16 -6.28 18.48
CA LYS A 297 -9.35 -5.06 18.45
C LYS A 297 -10.28 -3.85 18.53
N LYS A 298 -9.96 -2.96 19.46
CA LYS A 298 -10.61 -1.66 19.58
C LYS A 298 -10.45 -0.87 18.28
N LYS A 299 -11.53 -0.22 17.85
CA LYS A 299 -11.47 0.63 16.67
C LYS A 299 -10.57 1.85 16.92
N PRO A 300 -9.81 2.34 15.90
CA PRO A 300 -8.99 3.54 16.04
C PRO A 300 -9.75 4.76 16.57
N VAL A 301 -11.00 4.95 16.16
CA VAL A 301 -11.85 6.06 16.65
C VAL A 301 -12.16 5.93 18.13
N GLU A 302 -12.40 4.72 18.64
CA GLU A 302 -12.67 4.47 20.04
C GLU A 302 -11.40 4.65 20.90
N TYR A 303 -10.26 4.21 20.35
CA TYR A 303 -8.95 4.39 20.99
C TYR A 303 -8.60 5.88 21.12
N LEU A 304 -8.73 6.63 20.02
CA LEU A 304 -8.46 8.07 20.02
C LEU A 304 -9.38 8.82 21.00
N LYS A 305 -10.69 8.48 21.01
CA LYS A 305 -11.64 9.04 21.98
C LYS A 305 -11.16 8.86 23.42
N GLU A 306 -10.83 7.64 23.84
CA GLU A 306 -10.40 7.38 25.21
C GLU A 306 -9.12 8.12 25.59
N LYS A 307 -8.17 8.23 24.67
CA LYS A 307 -6.93 8.98 24.90
C LYS A 307 -7.20 10.47 25.10
N LEU A 308 -8.06 11.07 24.27
CA LEU A 308 -8.44 12.47 24.42
C LEU A 308 -9.29 12.71 25.69
N GLU A 309 -10.18 11.79 26.03
CA GLU A 309 -10.96 11.88 27.29
C GLU A 309 -10.07 11.78 28.54
N ALA A 310 -9.02 10.95 28.49
CA ALA A 310 -8.02 10.88 29.57
C ALA A 310 -7.26 12.20 29.77
N GLU A 311 -7.16 13.03 28.72
CA GLU A 311 -6.58 14.39 28.78
C GLU A 311 -7.57 15.47 29.20
N GLY A 312 -8.84 15.12 29.45
CA GLY A 312 -9.87 16.01 29.98
C GLY A 312 -10.82 16.62 28.92
N PHE A 313 -10.74 16.18 27.67
CA PHE A 313 -11.70 16.57 26.63
C PHE A 313 -13.01 15.81 26.77
N GLU A 314 -14.10 16.41 26.28
CA GLU A 314 -15.42 15.78 26.16
C GLU A 314 -15.60 15.33 24.70
N VAL A 315 -15.49 14.00 24.44
CA VAL A 315 -15.42 13.49 23.06
C VAL A 315 -16.67 12.72 22.68
N THR A 316 -17.31 13.18 21.62
CA THR A 316 -18.46 12.50 20.98
C THR A 316 -18.02 11.87 19.67
N ILE A 317 -18.35 10.59 19.45
CA ILE A 317 -18.22 9.96 18.13
C ILE A 317 -19.53 10.16 17.36
N TYR A 318 -19.42 10.73 16.16
CA TYR A 318 -20.57 10.90 15.28
C TYR A 318 -21.04 9.55 14.73
N GLU A 319 -22.31 9.27 14.84
CA GLU A 319 -22.96 8.16 14.17
C GLU A 319 -23.72 8.66 12.95
N SER A 320 -23.33 8.24 11.76
CA SER A 320 -23.95 8.68 10.51
C SER A 320 -25.45 8.42 10.50
N MET A 321 -26.22 9.40 10.03
CA MET A 321 -27.66 9.26 9.87
C MET A 321 -28.01 8.10 8.93
N MET A 322 -27.20 7.87 7.89
CA MET A 322 -27.38 6.74 6.98
C MET A 322 -27.18 5.39 7.70
N ASP A 323 -26.18 5.29 8.57
CA ASP A 323 -25.96 4.06 9.35
C ASP A 323 -27.14 3.79 10.32
N LYS A 324 -27.73 4.84 10.87
CA LYS A 324 -28.95 4.74 11.69
C LYS A 324 -30.13 4.26 10.86
N ILE A 325 -30.31 4.84 9.68
CA ILE A 325 -31.40 4.46 8.74
C ILE A 325 -31.29 3.00 8.33
N LEU A 326 -30.08 2.54 7.98
CA LEU A 326 -29.83 1.15 7.55
C LEU A 326 -30.04 0.11 8.67
N LYS A 327 -29.94 0.53 9.92
CA LYS A 327 -30.18 -0.34 11.10
C LYS A 327 -31.62 -0.30 11.59
N ALA A 328 -32.40 0.69 11.16
CA ALA A 328 -33.77 0.89 11.61
C ALA A 328 -34.77 -0.06 10.91
N PRO A 329 -35.91 -0.40 11.53
CA PRO A 329 -37.02 -1.07 10.85
C PRO A 329 -37.49 -0.26 9.64
N GLU A 330 -38.01 -0.92 8.61
CA GLU A 330 -38.32 -0.31 7.31
C GLU A 330 -39.26 0.92 7.43
N GLU A 331 -40.28 0.84 8.29
CA GLU A 331 -41.22 1.95 8.53
C GLU A 331 -40.55 3.16 9.19
N GLU A 332 -39.63 2.93 10.13
CA GLU A 332 -38.84 3.97 10.79
C GLU A 332 -37.79 4.56 9.84
N ALA A 333 -37.11 3.71 9.07
CA ALA A 333 -36.12 4.12 8.09
C ALA A 333 -36.72 5.12 7.08
N GLY A 334 -37.94 4.88 6.58
CA GLY A 334 -38.62 5.79 5.69
C GLY A 334 -38.94 7.17 6.32
N LYS A 335 -39.37 7.19 7.58
CA LYS A 335 -39.59 8.44 8.34
C LYS A 335 -38.30 9.20 8.58
N MET A 336 -37.21 8.49 8.96
CA MET A 336 -35.88 9.08 9.17
C MET A 336 -35.33 9.68 7.87
N MET A 337 -35.51 8.98 6.74
CA MET A 337 -35.10 9.47 5.43
C MET A 337 -35.84 10.74 5.03
N LEU A 338 -37.17 10.79 5.23
CA LEU A 338 -37.98 11.98 4.96
C LEU A 338 -37.52 13.15 5.84
N ASN A 339 -37.35 12.93 7.13
CA ASN A 339 -36.87 13.95 8.06
C ASN A 339 -35.49 14.48 7.73
N MET A 340 -34.60 13.62 7.23
CA MET A 340 -33.25 13.99 6.79
C MET A 340 -33.30 14.95 5.60
N TYR A 341 -34.18 14.71 4.60
CA TYR A 341 -34.29 15.58 3.43
C TYR A 341 -35.12 16.84 3.70
N ALA A 342 -36.17 16.75 4.49
CA ALA A 342 -37.12 17.84 4.77
C ALA A 342 -36.86 18.57 6.09
N GLY A 343 -36.02 17.99 6.97
CA GLY A 343 -35.70 18.54 8.28
C GLY A 343 -34.85 19.79 8.22
N LYS A 344 -34.88 20.57 9.30
CA LYS A 344 -34.00 21.72 9.50
C LYS A 344 -32.68 21.25 10.09
N ALA A 345 -31.55 21.72 9.55
CA ALA A 345 -30.22 21.50 10.07
C ALA A 345 -29.55 22.88 10.36
N PRO A 346 -29.91 23.56 11.46
CA PRO A 346 -29.33 24.87 11.76
C PRO A 346 -27.85 24.72 12.08
N ILE A 347 -27.05 25.71 11.70
CA ILE A 347 -25.60 25.74 11.99
C ILE A 347 -25.35 25.63 13.50
N SER A 348 -26.20 26.25 14.31
CA SER A 348 -26.13 26.17 15.78
C SER A 348 -26.20 24.73 16.32
N SER A 349 -26.75 23.77 15.56
CA SER A 349 -26.71 22.36 15.97
C SER A 349 -25.29 21.78 16.07
N ILE A 350 -24.34 22.42 15.44
CA ILE A 350 -22.90 22.07 15.49
C ILE A 350 -22.15 23.09 16.37
N THR A 351 -22.26 24.38 16.10
CA THR A 351 -21.47 25.43 16.77
C THR A 351 -21.76 25.56 18.26
N ASP A 352 -23.00 25.29 18.70
CA ASP A 352 -23.37 25.37 20.12
C ASP A 352 -22.92 24.12 20.92
N ASN A 353 -22.56 23.05 20.22
CA ASN A 353 -22.27 21.76 20.87
C ASN A 353 -20.80 21.35 20.79
N TYR A 354 -20.04 21.85 19.81
CA TYR A 354 -18.65 21.44 19.60
C TYR A 354 -17.71 22.61 19.39
N ASP A 355 -16.53 22.52 20.00
CA ASP A 355 -15.46 23.51 19.90
C ASP A 355 -14.43 23.11 18.84
N LEU A 356 -14.37 21.81 18.50
CA LEU A 356 -13.47 21.23 17.51
C LEU A 356 -14.16 20.02 16.83
N ILE A 357 -13.88 19.85 15.55
CA ILE A 357 -14.27 18.62 14.82
C ILE A 357 -13.02 17.94 14.27
N ILE A 358 -12.94 16.64 14.49
CA ILE A 358 -11.89 15.77 13.93
C ILE A 358 -12.55 14.84 12.92
N GLN A 359 -12.27 15.01 11.65
CA GLN A 359 -12.54 14.01 10.61
C GLN A 359 -11.45 12.95 10.69
N LEU A 360 -11.79 11.71 10.99
CA LEU A 360 -10.83 10.61 11.12
C LEU A 360 -11.07 9.57 10.03
N ALA A 361 -10.19 9.53 9.03
CA ALA A 361 -10.31 8.63 7.90
C ALA A 361 -9.49 7.35 8.08
N GLU A 362 -10.18 6.22 8.18
CA GLU A 362 -9.62 4.86 8.11
C GLU A 362 -10.04 4.21 6.80
N ILE A 363 -9.50 4.73 5.68
CA ILE A 363 -9.85 4.25 4.35
C ILE A 363 -8.66 3.51 3.78
N THR A 364 -8.83 2.20 3.59
CA THR A 364 -7.82 1.31 3.01
C THR A 364 -8.32 0.74 1.71
N ASN A 365 -7.41 0.52 0.77
CA ASN A 365 -7.73 -0.15 -0.49
C ASN A 365 -8.17 -1.58 -0.28
N LEU A 366 -9.17 -1.95 -1.03
CA LEU A 366 -9.55 -3.32 -1.26
C LEU A 366 -9.71 -3.50 -2.77
N PHE A 367 -8.87 -4.35 -3.38
CA PHE A 367 -9.02 -4.83 -4.76
C PHE A 367 -9.45 -3.76 -5.79
N GLY A 368 -8.51 -3.03 -6.32
CA GLY A 368 -8.72 -2.19 -7.50
C GLY A 368 -9.54 -0.92 -7.33
N VAL A 369 -9.88 -0.55 -6.10
CA VAL A 369 -10.64 0.67 -5.83
C VAL A 369 -9.69 1.76 -5.33
N THR A 370 -9.73 2.92 -5.98
CA THR A 370 -9.02 4.12 -5.53
C THR A 370 -9.46 4.48 -4.12
N GLN A 371 -8.53 4.91 -3.27
CA GLN A 371 -8.79 5.25 -1.85
C GLN A 371 -9.53 6.58 -1.69
N ARG A 372 -10.69 6.70 -2.31
CA ARG A 372 -11.54 7.89 -2.23
C ARG A 372 -12.55 7.75 -1.09
N ILE A 373 -12.88 8.88 -0.46
CA ILE A 373 -13.94 8.91 0.55
C ILE A 373 -15.27 8.64 -0.14
N ASN A 374 -15.97 7.61 0.32
CA ASN A 374 -17.32 7.31 -0.14
C ASN A 374 -18.31 8.04 0.76
N TRP A 375 -18.76 9.21 0.31
CA TRP A 375 -19.71 10.03 1.05
C TRP A 375 -21.05 9.34 1.16
N LYS A 376 -21.50 9.07 2.39
CA LYS A 376 -22.79 8.44 2.66
C LYS A 376 -23.94 9.41 2.44
N MET A 377 -23.69 10.71 2.58
CA MET A 377 -24.69 11.78 2.50
C MET A 377 -24.12 13.03 1.82
N SER A 378 -24.99 13.86 1.27
CA SER A 378 -24.62 15.08 0.55
C SER A 378 -25.17 16.38 1.13
N LYS A 379 -26.02 16.33 2.17
CA LYS A 379 -26.72 17.54 2.68
C LYS A 379 -26.62 17.67 4.20
N GLY A 380 -25.86 18.69 4.65
CA GLY A 380 -25.99 19.27 6.01
C GLY A 380 -25.62 18.34 7.17
N THR A 381 -25.11 17.13 6.89
CA THR A 381 -24.67 16.21 7.92
C THR A 381 -23.18 16.38 8.20
N PRO A 382 -22.70 16.08 9.40
CA PRO A 382 -21.27 16.14 9.74
C PRO A 382 -20.37 15.21 8.93
N ASP A 383 -20.90 14.26 8.17
CA ASP A 383 -20.14 13.36 7.30
C ASP A 383 -19.24 14.15 6.34
N ILE A 384 -19.75 15.24 5.74
CA ILE A 384 -19.01 16.09 4.83
C ILE A 384 -18.54 17.36 5.57
N PRO A 385 -17.28 17.76 5.48
CA PRO A 385 -16.76 18.89 6.24
C PRO A 385 -17.15 20.25 5.62
N TRP A 386 -18.45 20.55 5.57
CA TRP A 386 -18.99 21.84 5.14
C TRP A 386 -18.78 22.95 6.17
N TYR A 387 -18.56 22.60 7.41
CA TYR A 387 -18.48 23.47 8.60
C TYR A 387 -17.07 24.01 8.89
N VAL A 388 -16.11 23.83 7.99
CA VAL A 388 -14.71 24.21 8.20
C VAL A 388 -14.48 25.70 8.46
N HIS A 389 -15.46 26.55 8.17
CA HIS A 389 -15.46 27.98 8.49
C HIS A 389 -16.30 28.32 9.73
N GLU A 390 -17.05 27.38 10.26
CA GLU A 390 -17.93 27.56 11.41
C GLU A 390 -17.29 27.01 12.70
N VAL A 391 -16.60 25.87 12.62
CA VAL A 391 -15.92 25.23 13.74
C VAL A 391 -14.52 24.81 13.31
N PRO A 392 -13.49 25.05 14.14
CA PRO A 392 -12.13 24.54 13.88
C PRO A 392 -12.17 23.05 13.53
N THR A 393 -11.53 22.68 12.44
CA THR A 393 -11.63 21.32 11.90
C THR A 393 -10.25 20.78 11.53
N ILE A 394 -9.93 19.57 12.00
CA ILE A 394 -8.73 18.81 11.63
C ILE A 394 -9.17 17.58 10.84
N PHE A 395 -8.54 17.34 9.70
CA PHE A 395 -8.67 16.07 9.00
C PHE A 395 -7.44 15.21 9.25
N ILE A 396 -7.65 13.99 9.73
CA ILE A 396 -6.61 13.01 10.03
C ILE A 396 -6.82 11.79 9.16
N SER A 397 -5.83 11.48 8.33
CA SER A 397 -5.82 10.25 7.54
C SER A 397 -4.91 9.22 8.17
N LEU A 398 -5.46 8.07 8.53
CA LEU A 398 -4.72 6.97 9.17
C LEU A 398 -4.05 6.03 8.16
N ALA A 399 -4.45 6.04 6.88
CA ALA A 399 -3.93 5.11 5.89
C ALA A 399 -3.50 5.80 4.60
N SER A 400 -4.46 6.23 3.77
CA SER A 400 -4.16 6.86 2.48
C SER A 400 -3.71 8.31 2.65
N PRO A 401 -2.60 8.75 2.04
CA PRO A 401 -2.17 10.14 2.12
C PRO A 401 -2.93 11.09 1.18
N PHE A 402 -3.88 10.63 0.39
CA PHE A 402 -4.43 11.37 -0.76
C PHE A 402 -5.84 11.93 -0.55
N HIS A 403 -6.36 11.96 0.68
CA HIS A 403 -7.74 12.42 0.93
C HIS A 403 -7.94 13.93 0.76
N LEU A 404 -6.87 14.74 0.64
CA LEU A 404 -7.02 16.15 0.25
C LEU A 404 -7.74 16.31 -1.10
N ALA A 405 -7.67 15.33 -1.99
CA ALA A 405 -8.45 15.31 -3.22
C ALA A 405 -9.97 15.25 -2.99
N ASP A 406 -10.41 14.80 -1.81
CA ASP A 406 -11.83 14.69 -1.43
C ASP A 406 -12.28 15.82 -0.51
N VAL A 407 -11.33 16.43 0.21
CA VAL A 407 -11.59 17.48 1.22
C VAL A 407 -10.66 18.68 1.05
N PRO A 408 -10.58 19.29 -0.16
CA PRO A 408 -9.66 20.40 -0.41
C PRO A 408 -9.89 21.60 0.49
N GLN A 409 -11.11 21.78 1.02
CA GLN A 409 -11.52 22.90 1.87
C GLN A 409 -10.96 22.82 3.29
N VAL A 410 -10.47 21.67 3.77
CA VAL A 410 -9.92 21.60 5.14
C VAL A 410 -8.62 22.39 5.25
N LYS A 411 -8.43 23.05 6.39
CA LYS A 411 -7.28 23.93 6.63
C LYS A 411 -6.14 23.23 7.39
N THR A 412 -6.45 22.23 8.19
CA THR A 412 -5.47 21.42 8.93
C THR A 412 -5.63 19.94 8.53
N TYR A 413 -4.58 19.38 7.93
CA TYR A 413 -4.59 18.00 7.42
C TYR A 413 -3.33 17.26 7.85
N ILE A 414 -3.53 16.08 8.44
CA ILE A 414 -2.47 15.23 9.01
C ILE A 414 -2.51 13.85 8.36
N ASN A 415 -1.36 13.37 7.90
CA ASN A 415 -1.15 11.99 7.48
C ASN A 415 -0.44 11.18 8.57
N CYS A 416 -1.00 10.03 8.93
CA CYS A 416 -0.42 9.10 9.91
C CYS A 416 0.21 7.86 9.25
N TYR A 417 -0.20 7.51 8.02
CA TYR A 417 0.24 6.35 7.21
C TYR A 417 -0.04 4.97 7.84
N ASP A 418 -0.45 4.92 9.11
CA ASP A 418 -0.81 3.70 9.84
C ASP A 418 -1.84 4.02 10.94
N LYS A 419 -2.48 2.97 11.45
CA LYS A 419 -3.56 3.03 12.46
C LYS A 419 -3.27 2.20 13.70
N ASN A 420 -2.03 1.74 13.90
CA ASN A 420 -1.65 0.97 15.07
C ASN A 420 -1.65 1.85 16.35
N GLU A 421 -1.60 1.21 17.52
CA GLU A 421 -1.68 1.90 18.81
C GLU A 421 -0.52 2.89 19.01
N HIS A 422 0.70 2.57 18.55
CA HIS A 422 1.85 3.48 18.66
C HIS A 422 1.65 4.75 17.83
N THR A 423 1.05 4.61 16.65
CA THR A 423 0.70 5.76 15.79
C THR A 423 -0.37 6.64 16.44
N LEU A 424 -1.40 6.03 17.04
CA LEU A 424 -2.46 6.78 17.72
C LEU A 424 -1.95 7.46 18.99
N ASP A 425 -1.07 6.84 19.75
CA ASP A 425 -0.41 7.46 20.91
C ASP A 425 0.44 8.66 20.48
N ALA A 426 1.30 8.48 19.47
CA ALA A 426 2.12 9.56 18.94
C ALA A 426 1.27 10.72 18.36
N LEU A 427 0.15 10.39 17.69
CA LEU A 427 -0.79 11.39 17.19
C LEU A 427 -1.34 12.26 18.32
N VAL A 428 -1.75 11.66 19.45
CA VAL A 428 -2.27 12.41 20.59
C VAL A 428 -1.19 13.36 21.15
N GLU A 429 0.05 12.91 21.30
CA GLU A 429 1.15 13.76 21.77
C GLU A 429 1.39 14.96 20.84
N LYS A 430 1.29 14.75 19.51
CA LYS A 430 1.41 15.84 18.52
C LYS A 430 0.22 16.79 18.54
N LEU A 431 -0.99 16.26 18.65
CA LEU A 431 -2.20 17.10 18.77
C LEU A 431 -2.13 18.02 20.01
N LEU A 432 -1.55 17.54 21.11
CA LEU A 432 -1.38 18.30 22.35
C LEU A 432 -0.11 19.20 22.38
N GLY A 433 0.70 19.17 21.33
CA GLY A 433 1.94 19.93 21.24
C GLY A 433 3.07 19.42 22.13
N ARG A 434 2.99 18.18 22.58
CA ARG A 434 4.04 17.53 23.39
C ARG A 434 5.14 16.90 22.53
N SER A 435 4.84 16.60 21.27
CA SER A 435 5.78 16.18 20.23
C SER A 435 5.59 17.03 18.97
N GLU A 436 6.69 17.34 18.29
CA GLU A 436 6.67 18.14 17.06
C GLU A 436 6.35 17.27 15.84
N PHE A 437 5.70 17.84 14.82
CA PHE A 437 5.51 17.21 13.52
C PHE A 437 6.81 17.24 12.72
N ALA A 438 7.64 16.22 12.87
CA ALA A 438 8.92 16.10 12.18
C ALA A 438 8.83 15.37 10.83
N GLY A 439 7.71 14.67 10.56
CA GLY A 439 7.50 13.93 9.32
C GLY A 439 7.46 14.82 8.08
N THR A 440 8.04 14.33 7.00
CA THR A 440 7.95 14.95 5.67
C THR A 440 7.07 14.08 4.78
N ASP A 441 6.26 14.72 3.92
CA ASP A 441 5.36 14.00 3.02
C ASP A 441 6.19 13.26 1.94
N PRO A 442 6.14 11.92 1.90
CA PRO A 442 6.91 11.15 0.92
C PRO A 442 6.27 11.14 -0.48
N VAL A 443 5.06 11.68 -0.61
CA VAL A 443 4.28 11.73 -1.84
C VAL A 443 3.67 13.13 -2.03
N ASP A 444 3.06 13.42 -3.18
CA ASP A 444 2.25 14.64 -3.32
C ASP A 444 0.82 14.41 -2.80
N SER A 445 0.62 14.60 -1.48
CA SER A 445 -0.72 14.51 -0.87
C SER A 445 -1.71 15.54 -1.39
N PHE A 446 -1.23 16.60 -2.07
CA PHE A 446 -2.07 17.57 -2.75
C PHE A 446 -2.60 17.07 -4.10
N CYS A 447 -2.18 15.89 -4.56
CA CYS A 447 -2.67 15.21 -5.76
C CYS A 447 -2.53 16.03 -7.05
N GLY A 448 -1.59 16.98 -7.11
CA GLY A 448 -1.43 17.90 -8.24
C GLY A 448 -2.58 18.90 -8.42
N MET A 449 -3.50 19.01 -7.44
CA MET A 449 -4.68 19.89 -7.51
C MET A 449 -4.39 21.25 -6.85
N MET A 450 -4.81 22.33 -7.51
CA MET A 450 -4.53 23.69 -7.02
C MET A 450 -5.34 24.03 -5.75
N ASP A 451 -6.60 23.66 -5.73
CA ASP A 451 -7.54 23.96 -4.64
C ASP A 451 -7.21 23.24 -3.31
N THR A 452 -6.47 22.15 -3.37
CA THR A 452 -6.00 21.45 -2.16
C THR A 452 -4.93 22.24 -1.38
N ARG A 453 -4.27 23.19 -2.03
CA ARG A 453 -3.16 23.99 -1.46
C ARG A 453 -3.60 25.31 -0.80
N ILE A 454 -4.86 25.71 -0.96
CA ILE A 454 -5.39 27.00 -0.47
C ILE A 454 -6.34 26.84 0.71
#